data_424fc6fb6c66a92e3baf086b45648256
#
_entry.id   424fc6fb6c66a92e3baf086b45648256
#
_cell.length_a   1.000
_cell.length_b   1.000
_cell.length_c   1.000
_cell.angle_alpha   90.00
_cell.angle_beta   90.00
_cell.angle_gamma   90.00
#
_symmetry.space_group_name_H-M   'P 1'
#
loop_
_entity.id
_entity.type
_entity.pdbx_description
1 polymer ?
#
loop_
_entity_poly.entity_id
_entity_poly.type
_entity_poly.pdbx_seq_one_letter_code
_entity_poly.pdbx_strand_id
1 'polypeptide(L)'
;ASGKVTAQATGTVVVVVITEDGAEVATCTVTCGDGAVEPEIPVTDVALTKSTLSLIEGQSESLQVIITPDDATNKKVAWVSNDESVAMVDVNGKVTALKAGSTTIVAVTEDGAMTASCKVTVEPAALLKGTRTILAYIAADNTLASFASLDLAEMKAGMAKVQDSNVHFLVYIDDGKSPRLLELKNEK
;
A
#
# COMPACT_ATOMS: atom_id res chain seq x y z
N ALA A 1 30.11 -13.77 -54.41
CA ALA A 1 28.71 -14.14 -54.18
C ALA A 1 28.55 -14.43 -52.68
N SER A 2 27.48 -13.91 -52.03
CA SER A 2 27.13 -14.22 -50.64
C SER A 2 25.90 -15.16 -50.66
N GLY A 3 26.05 -16.34 -50.06
CA GLY A 3 24.93 -17.29 -49.90
C GLY A 3 24.28 -17.13 -48.51
N LYS A 4 22.96 -16.90 -48.45
CA LYS A 4 22.19 -16.91 -47.20
C LYS A 4 21.58 -18.31 -47.02
N VAL A 5 21.88 -18.95 -45.88
CA VAL A 5 21.26 -20.19 -45.46
C VAL A 5 20.14 -19.88 -44.46
N THR A 6 18.94 -20.42 -44.68
CA THR A 6 17.79 -20.27 -43.79
C THR A 6 17.33 -21.64 -43.33
N ALA A 7 17.26 -21.85 -42.02
CA ALA A 7 16.73 -23.09 -41.43
C ALA A 7 15.19 -23.13 -41.60
N GLN A 8 14.65 -24.25 -42.04
CA GLN A 8 13.19 -24.50 -42.17
C GLN A 8 12.71 -25.69 -41.32
N ALA A 9 13.64 -26.53 -40.88
CA ALA A 9 13.34 -27.68 -40.04
C ALA A 9 14.59 -28.07 -39.24
N THR A 10 14.39 -28.84 -38.17
CA THR A 10 15.49 -29.44 -37.40
C THR A 10 16.22 -30.48 -38.21
N GLY A 11 17.52 -30.59 -37.97
CA GLY A 11 18.32 -31.59 -38.63
C GLY A 11 19.71 -31.05 -39.01
N THR A 12 20.49 -31.88 -39.63
CA THR A 12 21.82 -31.54 -40.12
C THR A 12 21.85 -31.64 -41.64
N VAL A 13 22.29 -30.55 -42.27
CA VAL A 13 22.45 -30.49 -43.73
C VAL A 13 23.88 -30.12 -44.09
N VAL A 14 24.45 -30.71 -45.12
CA VAL A 14 25.75 -30.29 -45.67
C VAL A 14 25.47 -29.42 -46.89
N VAL A 15 25.91 -28.17 -46.80
CA VAL A 15 25.88 -27.26 -47.93
C VAL A 15 27.21 -27.40 -48.67
N VAL A 16 27.12 -27.66 -49.95
CA VAL A 16 28.29 -27.84 -50.84
C VAL A 16 28.31 -26.68 -51.81
N VAL A 17 29.43 -26.01 -51.89
CA VAL A 17 29.70 -24.95 -52.87
C VAL A 17 30.76 -25.47 -53.83
N ILE A 18 30.46 -25.44 -55.14
CA ILE A 18 31.36 -25.91 -56.21
C ILE A 18 31.64 -24.72 -57.13
N THR A 19 32.88 -24.52 -57.52
CA THR A 19 33.22 -23.53 -58.53
C THR A 19 32.64 -23.89 -59.89
N GLU A 20 32.41 -22.92 -60.78
CA GLU A 20 31.73 -23.10 -62.04
C GLU A 20 32.53 -24.06 -62.99
N ASP A 21 33.83 -24.13 -62.81
CA ASP A 21 34.71 -25.06 -63.53
C ASP A 21 34.79 -26.48 -62.88
N GLY A 22 34.12 -26.66 -61.71
CA GLY A 22 34.09 -27.91 -60.97
C GLY A 22 35.41 -28.29 -60.27
N ALA A 23 36.39 -27.38 -60.25
CA ALA A 23 37.71 -27.69 -59.76
C ALA A 23 37.85 -27.60 -58.24
N GLU A 24 37.06 -26.73 -57.61
CA GLU A 24 37.10 -26.49 -56.14
C GLU A 24 35.77 -26.78 -55.50
N VAL A 25 35.81 -27.49 -54.38
CA VAL A 25 34.64 -27.87 -53.61
C VAL A 25 34.85 -27.46 -52.16
N ALA A 26 33.91 -26.66 -51.61
CA ALA A 26 33.85 -26.34 -50.21
C ALA A 26 32.57 -26.84 -49.57
N THR A 27 32.66 -27.41 -48.38
CA THR A 27 31.53 -27.97 -47.67
C THR A 27 31.37 -27.26 -46.33
N CYS A 28 30.11 -26.98 -45.94
CA CYS A 28 29.76 -26.47 -44.63
C CYS A 28 28.63 -27.33 -44.08
N THR A 29 28.84 -27.92 -42.91
CA THR A 29 27.78 -28.62 -42.19
C THR A 29 26.99 -27.60 -41.37
N VAL A 30 25.70 -27.50 -41.64
CA VAL A 30 24.77 -26.65 -40.92
C VAL A 30 23.86 -27.55 -40.09
N THR A 31 23.92 -27.44 -38.79
CA THR A 31 23.01 -28.11 -37.84
C THR A 31 21.96 -27.12 -37.36
N CYS A 32 20.74 -27.40 -37.64
CA CYS A 32 19.59 -26.68 -37.14
C CYS A 32 19.04 -27.44 -35.92
N GLY A 33 19.23 -26.87 -34.73
CA GLY A 33 18.59 -27.41 -33.53
C GLY A 33 17.07 -27.24 -33.58
N ASP A 34 16.40 -28.07 -32.86
CA ASP A 34 14.93 -28.06 -32.71
C ASP A 34 14.41 -26.83 -31.94
N GLY A 35 15.30 -25.86 -31.64
CA GLY A 35 14.92 -24.77 -30.77
C GLY A 35 14.21 -25.34 -29.54
N ALA A 36 14.91 -26.22 -28.78
CA ALA A 36 14.31 -26.86 -27.63
C ALA A 36 13.63 -25.78 -26.78
N VAL A 37 12.31 -25.76 -26.85
CA VAL A 37 11.54 -24.96 -25.87
C VAL A 37 11.86 -25.63 -24.55
N GLU A 38 12.57 -24.93 -23.69
CA GLU A 38 12.77 -25.40 -22.31
C GLU A 38 11.40 -25.78 -21.77
N PRO A 39 11.23 -26.95 -21.14
CA PRO A 39 9.96 -27.38 -20.63
C PRO A 39 9.47 -26.33 -19.63
N GLU A 40 8.28 -25.78 -19.84
CA GLU A 40 7.69 -24.85 -18.90
C GLU A 40 7.43 -25.58 -17.58
N ILE A 41 7.91 -25.00 -16.49
CA ILE A 41 7.66 -25.44 -15.12
C ILE A 41 6.45 -24.63 -14.62
N PRO A 42 5.28 -25.26 -14.50
CA PRO A 42 4.07 -24.56 -14.11
C PRO A 42 4.08 -24.21 -12.62
N VAL A 43 3.34 -23.16 -12.26
CA VAL A 43 3.02 -22.86 -10.86
C VAL A 43 2.09 -23.94 -10.30
N THR A 44 2.46 -24.52 -9.17
CA THR A 44 1.66 -25.55 -8.49
C THR A 44 0.98 -25.04 -7.23
N ASP A 45 1.49 -23.94 -6.65
CA ASP A 45 0.88 -23.30 -5.49
C ASP A 45 1.29 -21.83 -5.38
N VAL A 46 0.43 -21.01 -4.74
CA VAL A 46 0.67 -19.61 -4.43
C VAL A 46 0.21 -19.30 -3.01
N ALA A 47 1.05 -18.63 -2.26
CA ALA A 47 0.73 -18.18 -0.91
C ALA A 47 1.15 -16.71 -0.69
N LEU A 48 0.52 -16.06 0.28
CA LEU A 48 0.94 -14.75 0.76
C LEU A 48 1.68 -14.90 2.10
N THR A 49 2.67 -14.05 2.33
CA THR A 49 3.40 -14.01 3.61
C THR A 49 2.51 -13.63 4.79
N LYS A 50 1.36 -12.99 4.51
CA LYS A 50 0.36 -12.59 5.49
C LYS A 50 -1.04 -12.92 4.99
N SER A 51 -1.84 -13.61 5.81
CA SER A 51 -3.26 -13.86 5.55
C SER A 51 -4.18 -12.75 6.08
N THR A 52 -3.66 -11.92 6.98
CA THR A 52 -4.37 -10.78 7.56
C THR A 52 -3.44 -9.57 7.64
N LEU A 53 -3.99 -8.37 7.46
CA LEU A 53 -3.27 -7.11 7.52
C LEU A 53 -4.17 -6.06 8.18
N SER A 54 -3.65 -5.36 9.21
CA SER A 54 -4.35 -4.23 9.84
C SER A 54 -3.56 -2.96 9.58
N LEU A 55 -4.22 -1.96 9.02
CA LEU A 55 -3.66 -0.64 8.69
C LEU A 55 -4.55 0.45 9.25
N ILE A 56 -3.98 1.62 9.48
CA ILE A 56 -4.72 2.86 9.76
C ILE A 56 -4.89 3.61 8.45
N GLU A 57 -6.00 4.34 8.27
CA GLU A 57 -6.22 5.20 7.11
C GLU A 57 -4.97 6.03 6.76
N GLY A 58 -4.56 6.01 5.49
CA GLY A 58 -3.37 6.67 4.96
C GLY A 58 -2.08 5.84 5.08
N GLN A 59 -2.08 4.72 5.78
CA GLN A 59 -0.91 3.83 5.85
C GLN A 59 -0.83 2.91 4.64
N SER A 60 0.39 2.43 4.38
CA SER A 60 0.64 1.46 3.32
C SER A 60 1.59 0.37 3.81
N GLU A 61 1.40 -0.86 3.30
CA GLU A 61 2.27 -1.99 3.54
C GLU A 61 2.32 -2.88 2.30
N SER A 62 3.46 -3.54 2.06
CA SER A 62 3.63 -4.44 0.93
C SER A 62 3.39 -5.90 1.34
N LEU A 63 2.52 -6.57 0.60
CA LEU A 63 2.33 -8.01 0.64
C LEU A 63 3.35 -8.68 -0.28
N GLN A 64 3.87 -9.82 0.14
CA GLN A 64 4.77 -10.62 -0.68
C GLN A 64 4.10 -11.96 -1.03
N VAL A 65 4.34 -12.39 -2.26
CA VAL A 65 3.86 -13.67 -2.79
C VAL A 65 4.97 -14.70 -2.69
N ILE A 66 4.61 -15.90 -2.31
CA ILE A 66 5.43 -17.10 -2.38
C ILE A 66 4.84 -17.98 -3.47
N ILE A 67 5.62 -18.31 -4.49
CA ILE A 67 5.23 -19.15 -5.62
C ILE A 67 5.98 -20.47 -5.52
N THR A 68 5.28 -21.55 -5.74
CA THR A 68 5.83 -22.90 -5.74
C THR A 68 5.55 -23.57 -7.10
N PRO A 69 6.56 -24.22 -7.71
CA PRO A 69 7.93 -24.32 -7.25
C PRO A 69 8.71 -23.01 -7.47
N ASP A 70 9.85 -22.85 -6.78
CA ASP A 70 10.65 -21.62 -6.87
C ASP A 70 11.31 -21.41 -8.23
N ASP A 71 11.41 -22.42 -9.06
CA ASP A 71 11.90 -22.41 -10.44
C ASP A 71 10.78 -22.33 -11.48
N ALA A 72 9.54 -22.06 -11.08
CA ALA A 72 8.42 -21.86 -12.01
C ALA A 72 8.77 -20.83 -13.09
N THR A 73 8.46 -21.16 -14.35
CA THR A 73 8.88 -20.39 -15.54
C THR A 73 8.16 -19.03 -15.60
N ASN A 74 6.88 -18.96 -15.23
CA ASN A 74 6.11 -17.71 -15.18
C ASN A 74 5.62 -17.42 -13.76
N LYS A 75 6.30 -16.50 -13.08
CA LYS A 75 5.98 -16.07 -11.70
C LYS A 75 5.18 -14.77 -11.64
N LYS A 76 4.61 -14.34 -12.75
CA LYS A 76 3.82 -13.11 -12.78
C LYS A 76 2.53 -13.26 -12.01
N VAL A 77 2.20 -12.22 -11.25
CA VAL A 77 1.03 -12.13 -10.39
C VAL A 77 0.27 -10.85 -10.66
N ALA A 78 -1.03 -10.96 -10.79
CA ALA A 78 -1.95 -9.83 -10.78
C ALA A 78 -2.54 -9.65 -9.37
N TRP A 79 -2.74 -8.41 -8.98
CA TRP A 79 -3.32 -8.05 -7.70
C TRP A 79 -4.69 -7.41 -7.88
N VAL A 80 -5.63 -7.78 -7.02
CA VAL A 80 -7.00 -7.28 -7.04
C VAL A 80 -7.46 -6.97 -5.62
N SER A 81 -8.12 -5.83 -5.44
CA SER A 81 -8.86 -5.50 -4.22
C SER A 81 -10.35 -5.74 -4.46
N ASN A 82 -11.02 -6.41 -3.53
CA ASN A 82 -12.48 -6.59 -3.61
C ASN A 82 -13.24 -5.29 -3.34
N ASP A 83 -12.62 -4.34 -2.63
CA ASP A 83 -13.16 -3.00 -2.41
C ASP A 83 -12.03 -1.97 -2.39
N GLU A 84 -11.81 -1.33 -3.53
CA GLU A 84 -10.79 -0.31 -3.70
C GLU A 84 -11.09 0.99 -2.94
N SER A 85 -12.33 1.20 -2.50
CA SER A 85 -12.67 2.35 -1.67
C SER A 85 -12.14 2.22 -0.24
N VAL A 86 -11.93 0.99 0.24
CA VAL A 86 -11.36 0.68 1.55
C VAL A 86 -9.84 0.61 1.49
N ALA A 87 -9.31 -0.19 0.57
CA ALA A 87 -7.87 -0.30 0.34
C ALA A 87 -7.56 -0.65 -1.12
N MET A 88 -6.57 0.02 -1.69
CA MET A 88 -6.03 -0.25 -3.03
C MET A 88 -4.77 -1.09 -2.94
N VAL A 89 -4.48 -1.83 -4.00
CA VAL A 89 -3.22 -2.55 -4.17
C VAL A 89 -2.61 -2.21 -5.52
N ASP A 90 -1.29 -2.00 -5.57
CA ASP A 90 -0.57 -1.76 -6.82
C ASP A 90 0.00 -3.06 -7.41
N VAL A 91 0.60 -2.96 -8.60
CA VAL A 91 1.21 -4.09 -9.33
C VAL A 91 2.35 -4.78 -8.57
N ASN A 92 2.92 -4.14 -7.56
CA ASN A 92 4.00 -4.66 -6.73
C ASN A 92 3.49 -5.27 -5.40
N GLY A 93 2.18 -5.34 -5.20
CA GLY A 93 1.57 -5.84 -3.97
C GLY A 93 1.56 -4.83 -2.82
N LYS A 94 1.82 -3.53 -3.08
CA LYS A 94 1.72 -2.49 -2.05
C LYS A 94 0.26 -2.14 -1.83
N VAL A 95 -0.23 -2.44 -0.64
CA VAL A 95 -1.58 -2.10 -0.16
C VAL A 95 -1.57 -0.73 0.46
N THR A 96 -2.51 0.13 0.07
CA THR A 96 -2.72 1.47 0.64
C THR A 96 -4.12 1.55 1.23
N ALA A 97 -4.19 1.86 2.52
CA ALA A 97 -5.44 2.02 3.26
C ALA A 97 -6.05 3.40 2.97
N LEU A 98 -7.30 3.44 2.49
CA LEU A 98 -7.98 4.67 2.09
C LEU A 98 -9.08 5.09 3.07
N LYS A 99 -9.89 4.13 3.52
CA LYS A 99 -11.06 4.40 4.37
C LYS A 99 -11.27 3.25 5.35
N ALA A 100 -11.70 3.58 6.57
CA ALA A 100 -12.04 2.59 7.57
C ALA A 100 -13.06 1.56 7.07
N GLY A 101 -12.76 0.28 7.28
CA GLY A 101 -13.56 -0.84 6.78
C GLY A 101 -12.73 -2.12 6.67
N SER A 102 -13.27 -3.09 5.94
CA SER A 102 -12.55 -4.34 5.66
C SER A 102 -12.72 -4.72 4.20
N THR A 103 -11.62 -5.16 3.57
CA THR A 103 -11.61 -5.69 2.21
C THR A 103 -10.73 -6.93 2.16
N THR A 104 -10.70 -7.60 1.02
CA THR A 104 -9.79 -8.70 0.74
C THR A 104 -8.94 -8.36 -0.47
N ILE A 105 -7.63 -8.45 -0.32
CA ILE A 105 -6.68 -8.37 -1.42
C ILE A 105 -6.41 -9.78 -1.90
N VAL A 106 -6.46 -9.98 -3.20
CA VAL A 106 -6.24 -11.28 -3.86
C VAL A 106 -5.06 -11.15 -4.82
N ALA A 107 -4.13 -12.08 -4.72
CA ALA A 107 -3.07 -12.32 -5.70
C ALA A 107 -3.50 -13.46 -6.61
N VAL A 108 -3.37 -13.28 -7.93
CA VAL A 108 -3.74 -14.28 -8.93
C VAL A 108 -2.51 -14.52 -9.81
N THR A 109 -2.05 -15.76 -9.93
CA THR A 109 -0.96 -16.09 -10.85
C THR A 109 -1.44 -16.06 -12.31
N GLU A 110 -0.60 -15.53 -13.21
CA GLU A 110 -0.87 -15.55 -14.64
C GLU A 110 -0.84 -16.99 -15.19
N ASP A 111 0.05 -17.80 -14.64
CA ASP A 111 0.12 -19.24 -14.90
C ASP A 111 -0.80 -20.00 -13.94
N GLY A 112 -1.77 -20.72 -14.52
CA GLY A 112 -2.69 -21.60 -13.78
C GLY A 112 -3.81 -20.89 -13.00
N ALA A 113 -3.88 -19.56 -13.00
CA ALA A 113 -4.90 -18.75 -12.30
C ALA A 113 -5.07 -19.13 -10.81
N MET A 114 -3.99 -19.54 -10.16
CA MET A 114 -3.99 -19.84 -8.72
C MET A 114 -4.12 -18.57 -7.90
N THR A 115 -4.79 -18.64 -6.76
CA THR A 115 -5.14 -17.47 -5.96
C THR A 115 -4.68 -17.61 -4.52
N ALA A 116 -4.18 -16.51 -3.95
CA ALA A 116 -3.95 -16.35 -2.53
C ALA A 116 -4.59 -15.04 -2.04
N SER A 117 -5.11 -15.01 -0.83
CA SER A 117 -5.85 -13.87 -0.32
C SER A 117 -5.35 -13.39 1.02
N CYS A 118 -5.46 -12.09 1.25
CA CYS A 118 -5.18 -11.41 2.51
C CYS A 118 -6.38 -10.56 2.92
N LYS A 119 -6.91 -10.79 4.12
CA LYS A 119 -7.96 -9.93 4.68
C LYS A 119 -7.32 -8.66 5.22
N VAL A 120 -7.73 -7.51 4.70
CA VAL A 120 -7.26 -6.20 5.13
C VAL A 120 -8.34 -5.53 5.96
N THR A 121 -7.97 -5.09 7.15
CA THR A 121 -8.82 -4.26 8.02
C THR A 121 -8.18 -2.88 8.12
N VAL A 122 -8.93 -1.86 7.76
CA VAL A 122 -8.51 -0.47 7.88
C VAL A 122 -9.22 0.16 9.08
N GLU A 123 -8.42 0.60 10.03
CA GLU A 123 -8.91 1.37 11.17
C GLU A 123 -8.96 2.86 10.83
N PRO A 124 -9.93 3.62 11.36
CA PRO A 124 -9.96 5.06 11.14
C PRO A 124 -8.66 5.68 11.67
N ALA A 125 -8.15 6.69 10.97
CA ALA A 125 -7.08 7.52 11.52
C ALA A 125 -7.58 8.08 12.83
N ALA A 126 -7.00 7.62 13.94
CA ALA A 126 -7.33 8.20 15.23
C ALA A 126 -7.04 9.69 15.12
N LEU A 127 -8.06 10.50 15.17
CA LEU A 127 -7.90 11.93 15.48
C LEU A 127 -6.97 11.93 16.68
N LEU A 128 -5.83 12.59 16.56
CA LEU A 128 -4.78 12.59 17.58
C LEU A 128 -5.45 12.64 18.95
N LYS A 129 -5.46 11.50 19.66
CA LYS A 129 -5.88 11.45 21.06
C LYS A 129 -4.80 12.10 21.92
N GLY A 130 -4.31 13.23 21.47
CA GLY A 130 -3.45 14.09 22.25
C GLY A 130 -4.33 14.95 23.14
N THR A 131 -3.97 15.06 24.39
CA THR A 131 -4.53 16.07 25.28
C THR A 131 -4.37 17.45 24.63
N ARG A 132 -5.48 18.10 24.34
CA ARG A 132 -5.49 19.47 23.81
C ARG A 132 -5.69 20.41 24.99
N THR A 133 -4.71 21.25 25.24
CA THR A 133 -4.86 22.32 26.26
C THR A 133 -5.14 23.63 25.52
N ILE A 134 -6.27 24.24 25.81
CA ILE A 134 -6.63 25.56 25.32
C ILE A 134 -6.42 26.51 26.50
N LEU A 135 -5.55 27.48 26.33
CA LEU A 135 -5.28 28.51 27.34
C LEU A 135 -6.00 29.79 26.91
N ALA A 136 -6.95 30.23 27.72
CA ALA A 136 -7.60 31.52 27.58
C ALA A 136 -7.09 32.47 28.68
N TYR A 137 -6.78 33.70 28.32
CA TYR A 137 -6.38 34.75 29.24
C TYR A 137 -7.48 35.80 29.27
N ILE A 138 -8.01 36.05 30.47
CA ILE A 138 -9.00 37.12 30.73
C ILE A 138 -8.34 38.16 31.61
N ALA A 139 -8.03 39.31 31.03
CA ALA A 139 -7.59 40.48 31.78
C ALA A 139 -8.82 41.33 32.12
N ALA A 140 -9.17 41.36 33.38
CA ALA A 140 -10.30 42.15 33.86
C ALA A 140 -9.79 43.10 34.95
N ASP A 141 -9.46 44.29 34.56
CA ASP A 141 -9.19 45.36 35.55
C ASP A 141 -10.50 45.78 36.25
N ASN A 142 -10.42 46.70 37.21
CA ASN A 142 -11.50 47.01 38.15
C ASN A 142 -12.88 47.34 37.52
N THR A 143 -12.98 47.66 36.26
CA THR A 143 -14.21 47.98 35.56
C THR A 143 -14.81 46.79 34.79
N LEU A 144 -13.98 45.77 34.46
CA LEU A 144 -14.35 44.62 33.62
C LEU A 144 -14.58 43.32 34.42
N ALA A 145 -14.46 43.35 35.77
CA ALA A 145 -14.57 42.15 36.60
C ALA A 145 -15.97 41.45 36.49
N SER A 146 -17.00 42.22 36.24
CA SER A 146 -18.38 41.67 36.02
C SER A 146 -18.49 40.95 34.67
N PHE A 147 -17.80 41.41 33.64
CA PHE A 147 -17.78 40.79 32.34
C PHE A 147 -16.96 39.49 32.34
N ALA A 148 -15.85 39.46 33.08
CA ALA A 148 -15.06 38.23 33.25
C ALA A 148 -15.86 37.07 33.85
N SER A 149 -16.80 37.36 34.73
CA SER A 149 -17.72 36.34 35.30
C SER A 149 -18.73 35.81 34.28
N LEU A 150 -19.20 36.67 33.37
CA LEU A 150 -20.12 36.30 32.31
C LEU A 150 -19.40 35.46 31.27
N ASP A 151 -18.20 35.90 30.80
CA ASP A 151 -17.39 35.17 29.85
C ASP A 151 -16.99 33.78 30.36
N LEU A 152 -16.70 33.63 31.64
CA LEU A 152 -16.39 32.34 32.26
C LEU A 152 -17.66 31.44 32.29
N ALA A 153 -18.84 31.99 32.50
CA ALA A 153 -20.10 31.23 32.46
C ALA A 153 -20.37 30.71 31.03
N GLU A 154 -20.16 31.54 30.01
CA GLU A 154 -20.30 31.14 28.60
C GLU A 154 -19.27 30.09 28.20
N MET A 155 -18.02 30.22 28.63
CA MET A 155 -16.97 29.21 28.43
C MET A 155 -17.33 27.88 29.06
N LYS A 156 -17.84 27.86 30.29
CA LYS A 156 -18.36 26.64 30.95
C LYS A 156 -19.52 26.00 30.17
N ALA A 157 -20.45 26.81 29.70
CA ALA A 157 -21.58 26.32 28.89
C ALA A 157 -21.11 25.77 27.54
N GLY A 158 -20.07 26.35 26.95
CA GLY A 158 -19.39 25.84 25.76
C GLY A 158 -18.70 24.51 26.01
N MET A 159 -17.94 24.39 27.11
CA MET A 159 -17.27 23.14 27.51
C MET A 159 -18.24 21.99 27.75
N ALA A 160 -19.41 22.24 28.30
CA ALA A 160 -20.43 21.22 28.50
C ALA A 160 -20.90 20.56 27.18
N LYS A 161 -20.69 21.21 26.04
CA LYS A 161 -20.99 20.69 24.70
C LYS A 161 -19.83 19.93 24.06
N VAL A 162 -18.61 20.01 24.62
CA VAL A 162 -17.41 19.31 24.14
C VAL A 162 -17.51 17.85 24.56
N GLN A 163 -17.62 16.93 23.61
CA GLN A 163 -17.71 15.50 23.89
C GLN A 163 -16.33 14.82 24.01
N ASP A 164 -15.26 15.54 23.75
CA ASP A 164 -13.89 15.00 23.79
C ASP A 164 -13.32 15.17 25.22
N SER A 165 -13.11 14.04 25.89
CA SER A 165 -12.51 14.00 27.24
C SER A 165 -11.03 14.39 27.29
N ASN A 166 -10.39 14.56 26.13
CA ASN A 166 -8.97 14.92 26.03
C ASN A 166 -8.75 16.44 25.84
N VAL A 167 -9.81 17.25 25.94
CA VAL A 167 -9.71 18.71 25.87
C VAL A 167 -9.67 19.29 27.27
N HIS A 168 -8.57 19.97 27.59
CA HIS A 168 -8.39 20.73 28.82
C HIS A 168 -8.52 22.22 28.51
N PHE A 169 -9.40 22.90 29.22
CA PHE A 169 -9.51 24.34 29.16
C PHE A 169 -8.88 24.94 30.42
N LEU A 170 -7.83 25.71 30.25
CA LEU A 170 -7.21 26.49 31.31
C LEU A 170 -7.53 27.97 31.09
N VAL A 171 -8.16 28.60 32.08
CA VAL A 171 -8.50 30.01 32.03
C VAL A 171 -7.71 30.72 33.09
N TYR A 172 -6.82 31.62 32.69
CA TYR A 172 -6.15 32.54 33.62
C TYR A 172 -6.94 33.83 33.71
N ILE A 173 -7.32 34.18 34.92
CA ILE A 173 -8.07 35.41 35.23
C ILE A 173 -7.18 36.32 36.04
N ASP A 174 -6.97 37.52 35.53
CA ASP A 174 -6.36 38.62 36.27
C ASP A 174 -7.41 39.73 36.46
N ASP A 175 -8.01 39.74 37.64
CA ASP A 175 -9.02 40.74 38.03
C ASP A 175 -8.45 41.88 38.87
N GLY A 176 -7.11 42.01 38.90
CA GLY A 176 -6.41 43.02 39.67
C GLY A 176 -6.43 42.80 41.21
N LYS A 177 -7.10 41.73 41.67
CA LYS A 177 -7.18 41.40 43.11
C LYS A 177 -6.54 40.06 43.44
N SER A 178 -6.87 39.03 42.70
CA SER A 178 -6.40 37.68 42.96
C SER A 178 -6.25 36.92 41.60
N PRO A 179 -5.10 37.05 40.95
CA PRO A 179 -4.82 36.31 39.75
C PRO A 179 -4.98 34.81 40.01
N ARG A 180 -5.71 34.10 39.13
CA ARG A 180 -5.97 32.68 39.33
C ARG A 180 -6.07 31.92 38.00
N LEU A 181 -5.59 30.69 38.03
CA LEU A 181 -5.72 29.74 36.96
C LEU A 181 -6.88 28.77 37.29
N LEU A 182 -7.85 28.67 36.41
CA LEU A 182 -8.98 27.75 36.54
C LEU A 182 -8.88 26.69 35.48
N GLU A 183 -9.11 25.44 35.85
CA GLU A 183 -9.34 24.36 34.91
C GLU A 183 -10.84 24.16 34.78
N LEU A 184 -11.37 24.36 33.57
CA LEU A 184 -12.76 24.03 33.25
C LEU A 184 -12.85 22.57 32.84
N LYS A 185 -13.55 21.76 33.62
CA LYS A 185 -13.78 20.34 33.34
C LYS A 185 -15.16 20.15 32.76
N ASN A 186 -15.26 19.18 31.86
CA ASN A 186 -16.54 18.70 31.41
C ASN A 186 -17.11 17.78 32.49
N GLU A 187 -17.95 18.31 33.36
CA GLU A 187 -18.68 17.51 34.34
C GLU A 187 -19.83 16.78 33.61
N LYS A 188 -19.67 15.46 33.49
CA LYS A 188 -20.72 14.56 32.99
C LYS A 188 -21.66 14.17 34.09
#